data_5ebd3d2e6d0fce8fcad5b75d5b859d3c
#
_entry.id   5ebd3d2e6d0fce8fcad5b75d5b859d3c
#
_cell.length_a   1.000
_cell.length_b   1.000
_cell.length_c   1.000
_cell.angle_alpha   90.00
_cell.angle_beta   90.00
_cell.angle_gamma   90.00
#
_symmetry.space_group_name_H-M   'P 1'
#
loop_
_entity.id
_entity.type
_entity.pdbx_description
1 polymer ?
#
loop_
_entity_poly.entity_id
_entity_poly.type
_entity_poly.pdbx_seq_one_letter_code
_entity_poly.pdbx_strand_id
1 'polypeptide(L)'
;MAAEAKAEGVGKRGIDALMATGYSKATIGADRNQKSFKYSLEKFLDVRGADAIVSQGRSRKAKNPDFYASLEAAYGVPAGVLIAIHGMETGFGSFMGDTNVVSAIATLTYDCRRSDFFRPHLIGALKMVDAGMISMETVGAKHGELGHTQFLPGNAFKYGVDGNGDGQVDLYNQADALATTANYLRQKGWKPGKGYQEGEPNFAVIKEWNAAKVYQQAIALMGARIDG
;
A
#
# COMPACT_ATOMS: atom_id res chain seq x y z
N MET A 1 20.66 13.16 -6.35
CA MET A 1 19.80 11.98 -6.58
C MET A 1 20.47 10.90 -7.43
N ALA A 2 20.83 11.12 -8.72
CA ALA A 2 21.39 10.02 -9.55
C ALA A 2 22.70 9.41 -9.01
N ALA A 3 23.66 10.23 -8.56
CA ALA A 3 24.90 9.73 -7.95
C ALA A 3 24.63 8.92 -6.67
N GLU A 4 23.71 9.36 -5.86
CA GLU A 4 23.28 8.69 -4.65
C GLU A 4 22.53 7.37 -4.96
N ALA A 5 21.61 7.37 -5.94
CA ALA A 5 20.95 6.17 -6.38
C ALA A 5 21.94 5.10 -6.87
N LYS A 6 22.98 5.50 -7.61
CA LYS A 6 24.07 4.61 -8.00
C LYS A 6 24.83 4.05 -6.79
N ALA A 7 25.14 4.89 -5.80
CA ALA A 7 25.80 4.44 -4.57
C ALA A 7 24.96 3.44 -3.77
N GLU A 8 23.62 3.55 -3.86
CA GLU A 8 22.65 2.60 -3.28
C GLU A 8 22.42 1.35 -4.13
N GLY A 9 23.19 1.17 -5.23
CA GLY A 9 23.14 -0.02 -6.07
C GLY A 9 22.02 -0.02 -7.11
N VAL A 10 21.47 1.15 -7.46
CA VAL A 10 20.52 1.27 -8.58
C VAL A 10 21.28 1.11 -9.90
N GLY A 11 20.82 0.20 -10.75
CA GLY A 11 21.39 -0.11 -12.05
C GLY A 11 20.98 0.86 -13.15
N LYS A 12 21.38 0.51 -14.38
CA LYS A 12 21.19 1.41 -15.53
C LYS A 12 19.73 1.74 -15.82
N ARG A 13 18.82 0.73 -15.78
CA ARG A 13 17.41 0.94 -16.10
C ARG A 13 16.74 1.89 -15.10
N GLY A 14 17.03 1.73 -13.81
CA GLY A 14 16.52 2.62 -12.76
C GLY A 14 17.07 4.04 -12.91
N ILE A 15 18.35 4.21 -13.24
CA ILE A 15 18.93 5.54 -13.49
C ILE A 15 18.31 6.19 -14.74
N ASP A 16 18.10 5.43 -15.81
CA ASP A 16 17.43 5.94 -17.01
C ASP A 16 16.00 6.40 -16.69
N ALA A 17 15.27 5.62 -15.89
CA ALA A 17 13.93 5.98 -15.41
C ALA A 17 13.95 7.28 -14.58
N LEU A 18 14.93 7.44 -13.68
CA LEU A 18 15.11 8.68 -12.92
C LEU A 18 15.37 9.88 -13.82
N MET A 19 16.22 9.72 -14.82
CA MET A 19 16.56 10.81 -15.76
C MET A 19 15.40 11.20 -16.67
N ALA A 20 14.44 10.31 -16.88
CA ALA A 20 13.21 10.55 -17.65
C ALA A 20 12.10 11.21 -16.81
N THR A 21 12.27 11.39 -15.49
CA THR A 21 11.21 11.97 -14.64
C THR A 21 10.95 13.43 -14.92
N GLY A 22 9.67 13.81 -14.81
CA GLY A 22 9.21 15.19 -14.80
C GLY A 22 8.69 15.62 -13.41
N TYR A 23 8.77 16.92 -13.10
CA TYR A 23 8.21 17.45 -11.87
C TYR A 23 6.68 17.45 -11.91
N SER A 24 6.03 16.79 -10.96
CA SER A 24 4.58 16.64 -10.88
C SER A 24 3.93 17.70 -9.96
N LYS A 25 3.35 18.77 -10.55
CA LYS A 25 2.57 19.74 -9.79
C LYS A 25 1.34 19.11 -9.12
N ALA A 26 0.73 18.11 -9.75
CA ALA A 26 -0.43 17.39 -9.21
C ALA A 26 -0.06 16.63 -7.93
N THR A 27 1.10 15.98 -7.90
CA THR A 27 1.65 15.31 -6.72
C THR A 27 1.83 16.28 -5.55
N ILE A 28 2.46 17.43 -5.79
CA ILE A 28 2.66 18.45 -4.74
C ILE A 28 1.32 19.03 -4.26
N GLY A 29 0.36 19.25 -5.16
CA GLY A 29 -0.97 19.70 -4.79
C GLY A 29 -1.69 18.70 -3.88
N ALA A 30 -1.62 17.40 -4.20
CA ALA A 30 -2.19 16.34 -3.39
C ALA A 30 -1.48 16.23 -2.02
N ASP A 31 -0.14 16.29 -2.00
CA ASP A 31 0.67 16.18 -0.79
C ASP A 31 0.37 17.31 0.23
N ARG A 32 0.02 18.51 -0.24
CA ARG A 32 -0.32 19.64 0.61
C ARG A 32 -1.78 19.73 1.01
N ASN A 33 -2.66 18.86 0.50
CA ASN A 33 -4.12 18.97 0.64
C ASN A 33 -4.78 17.72 1.28
N GLN A 34 -4.27 17.27 2.45
CA GLN A 34 -4.76 16.09 3.16
C GLN A 34 -5.81 16.46 4.23
N LYS A 35 -7.06 16.74 3.82
CA LYS A 35 -8.13 17.19 4.74
C LYS A 35 -8.91 16.06 5.41
N SER A 36 -9.00 14.88 4.82
CA SER A 36 -9.88 13.78 5.26
C SER A 36 -9.50 13.15 6.61
N PHE A 37 -8.25 13.25 7.05
CA PHE A 37 -7.80 12.71 8.34
C PHE A 37 -8.26 13.53 9.57
N LYS A 38 -8.94 14.64 9.36
CA LYS A 38 -9.53 15.49 10.42
C LYS A 38 -10.99 15.15 10.72
N TYR A 39 -11.60 14.20 10.00
CA TYR A 39 -12.98 13.79 10.22
C TYR A 39 -13.14 12.96 11.52
N SER A 40 -14.36 13.00 12.10
CA SER A 40 -14.77 12.00 13.08
C SER A 40 -14.77 10.60 12.43
N LEU A 41 -14.68 9.53 13.23
CA LEU A 41 -14.73 8.17 12.72
C LEU A 41 -16.00 7.90 11.89
N GLU A 42 -17.16 8.33 12.41
CA GLU A 42 -18.45 8.19 11.71
C GLU A 42 -18.41 8.86 10.33
N LYS A 43 -17.99 10.13 10.27
CA LYS A 43 -17.89 10.86 9.01
C LYS A 43 -16.87 10.25 8.06
N PHE A 44 -15.76 9.73 8.60
CA PHE A 44 -14.73 9.07 7.81
C PHE A 44 -15.27 7.79 7.17
N LEU A 45 -15.98 6.94 7.94
CA LEU A 45 -16.60 5.70 7.46
C LEU A 45 -17.66 5.98 6.39
N ASP A 46 -18.52 6.99 6.61
CA ASP A 46 -19.53 7.43 5.65
C ASP A 46 -18.89 7.86 4.31
N VAL A 47 -17.93 8.77 4.36
CA VAL A 47 -17.22 9.27 3.15
C VAL A 47 -16.46 8.16 2.41
N ARG A 48 -15.94 7.19 3.14
CA ARG A 48 -15.24 6.02 2.56
C ARG A 48 -16.18 4.92 2.05
N GLY A 49 -17.49 5.03 2.30
CA GLY A 49 -18.46 4.00 1.90
C GLY A 49 -18.24 2.67 2.62
N ALA A 50 -17.98 2.74 3.94
CA ALA A 50 -17.61 1.57 4.75
C ALA A 50 -18.61 0.41 4.64
N ASP A 51 -19.92 0.67 4.59
CA ASP A 51 -20.94 -0.38 4.46
C ASP A 51 -20.84 -1.11 3.12
N ALA A 52 -20.55 -0.39 2.04
CA ALA A 52 -20.35 -1.00 0.73
C ALA A 52 -19.05 -1.83 0.71
N ILE A 53 -17.97 -1.35 1.34
CA ILE A 53 -16.71 -2.10 1.48
C ILE A 53 -16.95 -3.39 2.27
N VAL A 54 -17.65 -3.33 3.40
CA VAL A 54 -17.96 -4.51 4.22
C VAL A 54 -18.83 -5.52 3.45
N SER A 55 -19.89 -5.07 2.78
CA SER A 55 -20.75 -5.93 1.98
C SER A 55 -20.00 -6.64 0.85
N GLN A 56 -19.25 -5.87 0.05
CA GLN A 56 -18.41 -6.43 -1.01
C GLN A 56 -17.29 -7.33 -0.46
N GLY A 57 -16.71 -6.96 0.69
CA GLY A 57 -15.66 -7.72 1.35
C GLY A 57 -16.15 -9.11 1.79
N ARG A 58 -17.31 -9.19 2.42
CA ARG A 58 -17.96 -10.47 2.78
C ARG A 58 -18.19 -11.34 1.54
N SER A 59 -18.71 -10.75 0.46
CA SER A 59 -18.92 -11.47 -0.80
C SER A 59 -17.62 -12.01 -1.38
N ARG A 60 -16.54 -11.22 -1.36
CA ARG A 60 -15.21 -11.64 -1.86
C ARG A 60 -14.62 -12.77 -1.02
N LYS A 61 -14.73 -12.67 0.31
CA LYS A 61 -14.29 -13.71 1.25
C LYS A 61 -15.04 -15.01 1.00
N ALA A 62 -16.36 -14.95 0.85
CA ALA A 62 -17.21 -16.11 0.59
C ALA A 62 -16.95 -16.77 -0.79
N LYS A 63 -16.57 -15.98 -1.80
CA LYS A 63 -16.23 -16.51 -3.14
C LYS A 63 -14.86 -17.16 -3.25
N ASN A 64 -13.91 -16.79 -2.38
CA ASN A 64 -12.53 -17.26 -2.42
C ASN A 64 -12.03 -17.65 -1.02
N PRO A 65 -12.74 -18.54 -0.30
CA PRO A 65 -12.45 -18.83 1.10
C PRO A 65 -11.05 -19.42 1.29
N ASP A 66 -10.64 -20.32 0.41
CA ASP A 66 -9.33 -20.99 0.50
C ASP A 66 -8.16 -20.02 0.31
N PHE A 67 -8.32 -19.06 -0.59
CA PHE A 67 -7.31 -18.02 -0.81
C PHE A 67 -7.10 -17.17 0.46
N TYR A 68 -8.17 -16.68 1.07
CA TYR A 68 -8.05 -15.88 2.31
C TYR A 68 -7.57 -16.72 3.49
N ALA A 69 -8.03 -17.97 3.59
CA ALA A 69 -7.56 -18.90 4.62
C ALA A 69 -6.06 -19.20 4.48
N SER A 70 -5.54 -19.35 3.26
CA SER A 70 -4.11 -19.55 3.02
C SER A 70 -3.27 -18.35 3.44
N LEU A 71 -3.71 -17.12 3.19
CA LEU A 71 -3.04 -15.90 3.66
C LEU A 71 -3.03 -15.82 5.18
N GLU A 72 -4.16 -16.10 5.83
CA GLU A 72 -4.24 -16.11 7.28
C GLU A 72 -3.35 -17.18 7.91
N ALA A 73 -3.32 -18.39 7.34
CA ALA A 73 -2.44 -19.47 7.78
C ALA A 73 -0.95 -19.10 7.64
N ALA A 74 -0.56 -18.46 6.53
CA ALA A 74 0.83 -18.09 6.26
C ALA A 74 1.32 -16.90 7.11
N TYR A 75 0.48 -15.88 7.30
CA TYR A 75 0.92 -14.62 7.92
C TYR A 75 0.25 -14.33 9.26
N GLY A 76 -0.80 -15.03 9.61
CA GLY A 76 -1.57 -14.82 10.84
C GLY A 76 -2.42 -13.53 10.85
N VAL A 77 -2.62 -12.91 9.68
CA VAL A 77 -3.42 -11.70 9.52
C VAL A 77 -4.82 -12.08 9.05
N PRO A 78 -5.90 -11.75 9.80
CA PRO A 78 -7.26 -12.10 9.43
C PRO A 78 -7.67 -11.54 8.07
N ALA A 79 -8.47 -12.30 7.34
CA ALA A 79 -8.98 -11.93 6.02
C ALA A 79 -9.65 -10.55 6.02
N GLY A 80 -10.47 -10.26 7.04
CA GLY A 80 -11.19 -8.99 7.15
C GLY A 80 -10.28 -7.77 7.17
N VAL A 81 -9.11 -7.84 7.81
CA VAL A 81 -8.13 -6.76 7.84
C VAL A 81 -7.58 -6.48 6.44
N LEU A 82 -7.18 -7.54 5.72
CA LEU A 82 -6.63 -7.43 4.35
C LEU A 82 -7.69 -6.89 3.38
N ILE A 83 -8.90 -7.38 3.49
CA ILE A 83 -10.05 -6.95 2.67
C ILE A 83 -10.43 -5.50 2.96
N ALA A 84 -10.44 -5.08 4.24
CA ALA A 84 -10.73 -3.70 4.62
C ALA A 84 -9.68 -2.74 4.03
N ILE A 85 -8.39 -3.07 4.12
CA ILE A 85 -7.31 -2.30 3.49
C ILE A 85 -7.54 -2.21 1.98
N HIS A 86 -7.75 -3.34 1.30
CA HIS A 86 -7.95 -3.39 -0.15
C HIS A 86 -9.16 -2.54 -0.61
N GLY A 87 -10.27 -2.62 0.14
CA GLY A 87 -11.45 -1.82 -0.14
C GLY A 87 -11.21 -0.33 0.05
N MET A 88 -10.52 0.05 1.13
CA MET A 88 -10.22 1.46 1.45
C MET A 88 -9.21 2.11 0.50
N GLU A 89 -8.23 1.35 0.01
CA GLU A 89 -7.17 1.91 -0.84
C GLU A 89 -7.64 2.12 -2.27
N THR A 90 -8.26 1.12 -2.87
CA THR A 90 -8.53 1.14 -4.32
C THR A 90 -9.97 0.75 -4.70
N GLY A 91 -10.87 0.57 -3.72
CA GLY A 91 -12.19 0.00 -4.01
C GLY A 91 -12.06 -1.38 -4.67
N PHE A 92 -11.19 -2.22 -4.12
CA PHE A 92 -10.89 -3.55 -4.66
C PHE A 92 -10.27 -3.56 -6.06
N GLY A 93 -9.37 -2.62 -6.33
CA GLY A 93 -8.67 -2.49 -7.61
C GLY A 93 -9.44 -1.73 -8.68
N SER A 94 -10.59 -1.13 -8.36
CA SER A 94 -11.37 -0.38 -9.34
C SER A 94 -10.68 0.91 -9.79
N PHE A 95 -9.81 1.48 -8.98
CA PHE A 95 -8.94 2.59 -9.36
C PHE A 95 -7.61 2.54 -8.58
N MET A 96 -6.52 2.32 -9.28
CA MET A 96 -5.17 2.22 -8.70
C MET A 96 -4.28 3.44 -8.99
N GLY A 97 -4.87 4.50 -9.56
CA GLY A 97 -4.17 5.74 -9.87
C GLY A 97 -3.83 5.91 -11.35
N ASP A 98 -3.40 7.11 -11.69
CA ASP A 98 -3.13 7.57 -13.07
C ASP A 98 -1.84 8.41 -13.17
N THR A 99 -1.04 8.46 -12.10
CA THR A 99 0.15 9.30 -11.99
C THR A 99 1.40 8.42 -12.12
N ASN A 100 2.36 8.84 -12.96
CA ASN A 100 3.62 8.10 -13.11
C ASN A 100 4.32 7.96 -11.75
N VAL A 101 4.57 6.72 -11.34
CA VAL A 101 5.09 6.37 -10.00
C VAL A 101 6.47 6.98 -9.77
N VAL A 102 7.39 6.78 -10.70
CA VAL A 102 8.78 7.24 -10.54
C VAL A 102 8.83 8.78 -10.48
N SER A 103 8.08 9.46 -11.35
CA SER A 103 8.00 10.93 -11.35
C SER A 103 7.35 11.50 -10.08
N ALA A 104 6.31 10.84 -9.55
CA ALA A 104 5.66 11.25 -8.31
C ALA A 104 6.63 11.15 -7.12
N ILE A 105 7.28 10.01 -6.93
CA ILE A 105 8.24 9.80 -5.84
C ILE A 105 9.48 10.70 -6.01
N ALA A 106 10.01 10.86 -7.23
CA ALA A 106 11.13 11.77 -7.49
C ALA A 106 10.77 13.22 -7.13
N THR A 107 9.54 13.66 -7.47
CA THR A 107 9.02 14.98 -7.12
C THR A 107 8.97 15.18 -5.60
N LEU A 108 8.42 14.21 -4.85
CA LEU A 108 8.33 14.27 -3.39
C LEU A 108 9.70 14.18 -2.70
N THR A 109 10.63 13.47 -3.29
CA THR A 109 12.02 13.41 -2.81
C THR A 109 12.74 14.74 -3.05
N TYR A 110 12.44 15.43 -4.15
CA TYR A 110 13.00 16.74 -4.48
C TYR A 110 12.38 17.88 -3.62
N ASP A 111 11.09 17.78 -3.28
CA ASP A 111 10.40 18.76 -2.41
C ASP A 111 10.95 18.65 -0.97
N CYS A 112 11.47 19.76 -0.43
CA CYS A 112 12.12 19.80 0.88
C CYS A 112 11.22 19.41 2.07
N ARG A 113 9.89 19.34 1.89
CA ARG A 113 8.95 19.10 3.00
C ARG A 113 9.08 17.72 3.64
N ARG A 114 9.25 16.67 2.82
CA ARG A 114 9.36 15.26 3.28
C ARG A 114 10.43 14.47 2.51
N SER A 115 11.46 15.15 2.06
CA SER A 115 12.53 14.57 1.24
C SER A 115 13.11 13.29 1.85
N ASP A 116 13.48 13.33 3.13
CA ASP A 116 14.09 12.19 3.83
C ASP A 116 13.15 10.99 3.93
N PHE A 117 11.84 11.23 4.09
CA PHE A 117 10.84 10.17 4.10
C PHE A 117 10.71 9.49 2.73
N PHE A 118 10.72 10.27 1.63
CA PHE A 118 10.52 9.71 0.30
C PHE A 118 11.80 9.17 -0.35
N ARG A 119 12.98 9.52 0.13
CA ARG A 119 14.27 9.04 -0.39
C ARG A 119 14.37 7.51 -0.49
N PRO A 120 14.12 6.72 0.56
CA PRO A 120 14.15 5.26 0.45
C PRO A 120 13.08 4.70 -0.50
N HIS A 121 11.95 5.41 -0.67
CA HIS A 121 10.93 5.01 -1.63
C HIS A 121 11.35 5.30 -3.07
N LEU A 122 12.08 6.38 -3.33
CA LEU A 122 12.68 6.62 -4.64
C LEU A 122 13.68 5.50 -4.99
N ILE A 123 14.61 5.19 -4.09
CA ILE A 123 15.56 4.09 -4.31
C ILE A 123 14.83 2.78 -4.57
N GLY A 124 13.78 2.48 -3.80
CA GLY A 124 12.95 1.29 -4.01
C GLY A 124 12.29 1.28 -5.39
N ALA A 125 11.67 2.38 -5.82
CA ALA A 125 11.06 2.49 -7.15
C ALA A 125 12.06 2.23 -8.27
N LEU A 126 13.25 2.80 -8.17
CA LEU A 126 14.32 2.63 -9.18
C LEU A 126 14.84 1.19 -9.21
N LYS A 127 14.99 0.53 -8.05
CA LYS A 127 15.33 -0.89 -7.95
C LYS A 127 14.24 -1.80 -8.51
N MET A 128 12.96 -1.45 -8.32
CA MET A 128 11.85 -2.17 -8.93
C MET A 128 11.88 -2.09 -10.46
N VAL A 129 12.24 -0.92 -11.02
CA VAL A 129 12.45 -0.78 -12.49
C VAL A 129 13.62 -1.65 -12.96
N ASP A 130 14.74 -1.66 -12.25
CA ASP A 130 15.89 -2.51 -12.59
C ASP A 130 15.52 -3.99 -12.56
N ALA A 131 14.77 -4.43 -11.56
CA ALA A 131 14.31 -5.81 -11.40
C ALA A 131 13.20 -6.20 -12.38
N GLY A 132 12.59 -5.24 -13.09
CA GLY A 132 11.47 -5.48 -13.98
C GLY A 132 10.12 -5.70 -13.28
N MET A 133 10.03 -5.40 -11.98
CA MET A 133 8.78 -5.46 -11.20
C MET A 133 7.79 -4.37 -11.63
N ILE A 134 8.31 -3.22 -12.06
CA ILE A 134 7.55 -2.13 -12.68
C ILE A 134 8.32 -1.59 -13.90
N SER A 135 7.61 -0.90 -14.77
CA SER A 135 8.23 -0.15 -15.88
C SER A 135 8.39 1.33 -15.53
N MET A 136 9.13 2.06 -16.34
CA MET A 136 9.24 3.52 -16.20
C MET A 136 7.93 4.25 -16.53
N GLU A 137 6.97 3.59 -17.19
CA GLU A 137 5.63 4.09 -17.51
C GLU A 137 4.58 3.73 -16.47
N THR A 138 4.92 2.91 -15.48
CA THR A 138 3.97 2.43 -14.45
C THR A 138 3.29 3.61 -13.75
N VAL A 139 1.96 3.53 -13.66
CA VAL A 139 1.13 4.56 -13.00
C VAL A 139 0.59 4.06 -11.68
N GLY A 140 0.39 4.97 -10.73
CA GLY A 140 -0.15 4.73 -9.40
C GLY A 140 -0.86 5.98 -8.86
N ALA A 141 -1.03 6.07 -7.55
CA ALA A 141 -1.66 7.24 -6.95
C ALA A 141 -0.78 8.50 -7.02
N LYS A 142 -1.33 9.62 -6.57
CA LYS A 142 -0.69 10.95 -6.68
C LYS A 142 0.63 11.07 -5.91
N HIS A 143 0.86 10.27 -4.87
CA HIS A 143 2.13 10.25 -4.13
C HIS A 143 3.05 9.08 -4.57
N GLY A 144 2.71 8.36 -5.65
CA GLY A 144 3.49 7.26 -6.18
C GLY A 144 3.27 5.92 -5.47
N GLU A 145 2.18 5.80 -4.74
CA GLU A 145 1.72 4.49 -4.23
C GLU A 145 1.22 3.65 -5.40
N LEU A 146 1.45 2.32 -5.34
CA LEU A 146 1.19 1.41 -6.44
C LEU A 146 0.38 0.18 -6.04
N GLY A 147 -0.35 -0.35 -7.01
CA GLY A 147 -1.07 -1.60 -6.93
C GLY A 147 -2.36 -1.56 -6.11
N HIS A 148 -2.93 -2.74 -5.91
CA HIS A 148 -4.24 -2.95 -5.27
C HIS A 148 -4.34 -2.39 -3.84
N THR A 149 -3.25 -2.38 -3.09
CA THR A 149 -3.21 -1.92 -1.70
C THR A 149 -2.35 -0.68 -1.49
N GLN A 150 -1.97 -0.01 -2.57
CA GLN A 150 -1.32 1.31 -2.56
C GLN A 150 -0.02 1.36 -1.72
N PHE A 151 0.90 0.45 -2.02
CA PHE A 151 2.22 0.45 -1.39
C PHE A 151 3.10 1.60 -1.87
N LEU A 152 3.80 2.24 -0.96
CA LEU A 152 4.97 3.04 -1.33
C LEU A 152 6.09 2.13 -1.86
N PRO A 153 6.77 2.51 -2.95
CA PRO A 153 7.70 1.62 -3.67
C PRO A 153 8.82 1.01 -2.83
N GLY A 154 9.37 1.74 -1.86
CA GLY A 154 10.39 1.20 -0.96
C GLY A 154 9.88 0.04 -0.10
N ASN A 155 8.62 0.11 0.35
CA ASN A 155 7.98 -0.97 1.06
C ASN A 155 7.61 -2.12 0.10
N ALA A 156 7.12 -1.82 -1.10
CA ALA A 156 6.83 -2.80 -2.13
C ALA A 156 8.09 -3.63 -2.49
N PHE A 157 9.22 -2.98 -2.72
CA PHE A 157 10.49 -3.64 -3.01
C PHE A 157 10.98 -4.53 -1.85
N LYS A 158 10.84 -4.03 -0.61
CA LYS A 158 11.35 -4.72 0.58
C LYS A 158 10.48 -5.89 1.03
N TYR A 159 9.16 -5.77 0.94
CA TYR A 159 8.21 -6.70 1.52
C TYR A 159 7.40 -7.48 0.48
N GLY A 160 7.64 -7.24 -0.80
CA GLY A 160 6.95 -7.89 -1.90
C GLY A 160 6.99 -9.41 -1.82
N VAL A 161 5.86 -10.04 -2.11
CA VAL A 161 5.67 -11.49 -2.11
C VAL A 161 4.95 -11.89 -3.38
N ASP A 162 5.45 -12.93 -4.05
CA ASP A 162 4.74 -13.65 -5.08
C ASP A 162 3.63 -14.48 -4.42
N GLY A 163 2.42 -13.96 -4.45
CA GLY A 163 1.26 -14.56 -3.80
C GLY A 163 0.47 -15.53 -4.69
N ASN A 164 0.70 -15.48 -6.00
CA ASN A 164 0.08 -16.36 -6.99
C ASN A 164 0.99 -17.51 -7.45
N GLY A 165 2.29 -17.46 -7.12
CA GLY A 165 3.26 -18.51 -7.42
C GLY A 165 3.77 -18.50 -8.86
N ASP A 166 3.69 -17.36 -9.58
CA ASP A 166 4.15 -17.25 -10.97
C ASP A 166 5.65 -16.89 -11.12
N GLY A 167 6.34 -16.69 -10.00
CA GLY A 167 7.76 -16.34 -9.93
C GLY A 167 8.04 -14.85 -10.02
N GLN A 168 7.02 -14.00 -10.01
CA GLN A 168 7.15 -12.54 -10.04
C GLN A 168 6.42 -11.92 -8.86
N VAL A 169 6.71 -10.66 -8.57
CA VAL A 169 5.96 -9.85 -7.61
C VAL A 169 5.33 -8.69 -8.36
N ASP A 170 4.02 -8.78 -8.59
CA ASP A 170 3.24 -7.75 -9.25
C ASP A 170 2.12 -7.24 -8.34
N LEU A 171 2.27 -6.05 -7.77
CA LEU A 171 1.23 -5.47 -6.89
C LEU A 171 -0.04 -5.03 -7.63
N TYR A 172 -0.06 -5.09 -8.97
CA TYR A 172 -1.27 -4.95 -9.79
C TYR A 172 -2.00 -6.30 -9.95
N ASN A 173 -1.39 -7.40 -9.51
CA ASN A 173 -2.05 -8.67 -9.24
C ASN A 173 -2.61 -8.67 -7.80
N GLN A 174 -3.89 -9.01 -7.64
CA GLN A 174 -4.55 -9.01 -6.34
C GLN A 174 -3.92 -9.98 -5.34
N ALA A 175 -3.49 -11.17 -5.77
CA ALA A 175 -2.92 -12.17 -4.88
C ALA A 175 -1.59 -11.68 -4.30
N ASP A 176 -0.71 -11.13 -5.13
CA ASP A 176 0.58 -10.60 -4.70
C ASP A 176 0.42 -9.39 -3.78
N ALA A 177 -0.51 -8.47 -4.13
CA ALA A 177 -0.77 -7.30 -3.32
C ALA A 177 -1.28 -7.67 -1.91
N LEU A 178 -2.21 -8.62 -1.79
CA LEU A 178 -2.74 -9.07 -0.51
C LEU A 178 -1.73 -9.89 0.29
N ALA A 179 -0.95 -10.77 -0.36
CA ALA A 179 0.14 -11.51 0.27
C ALA A 179 1.23 -10.54 0.77
N THR A 180 1.59 -9.55 -0.03
CA THR A 180 2.55 -8.49 0.36
C THR A 180 2.02 -7.68 1.54
N THR A 181 0.73 -7.33 1.57
CA THR A 181 0.10 -6.62 2.69
C THR A 181 0.16 -7.45 3.97
N ALA A 182 -0.17 -8.74 3.89
CA ALA A 182 -0.12 -9.66 5.02
C ALA A 182 1.33 -9.84 5.53
N ASN A 183 2.30 -10.03 4.61
CA ASN A 183 3.71 -10.10 4.95
C ASN A 183 4.21 -8.81 5.61
N TYR A 184 3.85 -7.64 5.07
CA TYR A 184 4.22 -6.35 5.66
C TYR A 184 3.73 -6.24 7.11
N LEU A 185 2.44 -6.48 7.37
CA LEU A 185 1.89 -6.43 8.72
C LEU A 185 2.58 -7.45 9.65
N ARG A 186 2.85 -8.66 9.16
CA ARG A 186 3.59 -9.69 9.91
C ARG A 186 4.99 -9.21 10.29
N GLN A 187 5.74 -8.66 9.36
CA GLN A 187 7.09 -8.13 9.58
C GLN A 187 7.10 -6.89 10.49
N LYS A 188 5.99 -6.14 10.53
CA LYS A 188 5.79 -5.01 11.44
C LYS A 188 5.33 -5.43 12.85
N GLY A 189 5.25 -6.72 13.12
CA GLY A 189 4.99 -7.26 14.45
C GLY A 189 3.56 -7.75 14.69
N TRP A 190 2.80 -8.02 13.64
CA TRP A 190 1.50 -8.67 13.78
C TRP A 190 1.61 -10.00 14.53
N LYS A 191 0.80 -10.17 15.55
CA LYS A 191 0.76 -11.35 16.42
C LYS A 191 -0.43 -12.22 16.06
N PRO A 192 -0.23 -13.42 15.46
CA PRO A 192 -1.33 -14.32 15.12
C PRO A 192 -2.25 -14.61 16.31
N GLY A 193 -3.54 -14.67 16.06
CA GLY A 193 -4.55 -14.98 17.09
C GLY A 193 -4.75 -13.92 18.17
N LYS A 194 -4.09 -12.75 18.07
CA LYS A 194 -4.35 -11.61 18.98
C LYS A 194 -5.30 -10.61 18.32
N GLY A 195 -6.10 -9.95 19.16
CA GLY A 195 -7.06 -8.94 18.71
C GLY A 195 -6.41 -7.71 18.07
N TYR A 196 -7.20 -7.00 17.26
CA TYR A 196 -6.77 -5.82 16.51
C TYR A 196 -7.72 -4.61 16.67
N GLN A 197 -8.63 -4.68 17.64
CA GLN A 197 -9.45 -3.53 18.01
C GLN A 197 -8.63 -2.53 18.86
N GLU A 198 -9.12 -1.30 19.02
CA GLU A 198 -8.44 -0.28 19.81
C GLU A 198 -8.15 -0.80 21.22
N GLY A 199 -6.89 -0.69 21.66
CA GLY A 199 -6.39 -1.25 22.93
C GLY A 199 -5.86 -2.69 22.84
N GLU A 200 -6.07 -3.39 21.73
CA GLU A 200 -5.54 -4.74 21.53
C GLU A 200 -4.16 -4.76 20.84
N PRO A 201 -3.40 -5.86 20.97
CA PRO A 201 -2.00 -5.90 20.54
C PRO A 201 -1.72 -5.54 19.09
N ASN A 202 -2.60 -5.95 18.16
CA ASN A 202 -2.40 -5.72 16.72
C ASN A 202 -2.92 -4.35 16.24
N PHE A 203 -3.67 -3.62 17.07
CA PHE A 203 -4.08 -2.26 16.71
C PHE A 203 -2.88 -1.34 16.47
N ALA A 204 -1.84 -1.47 17.29
CA ALA A 204 -0.59 -0.73 17.11
C ALA A 204 0.14 -1.09 15.82
N VAL A 205 -0.06 -2.30 15.29
CA VAL A 205 0.55 -2.72 14.01
C VAL A 205 -0.18 -2.09 12.82
N ILE A 206 -1.49 -1.87 12.91
CA ILE A 206 -2.25 -1.14 11.85
C ILE A 206 -1.70 0.28 11.67
N LYS A 207 -1.13 0.90 12.72
CA LYS A 207 -0.45 2.19 12.62
C LYS A 207 0.73 2.19 11.64
N GLU A 208 1.42 1.06 11.47
CA GLU A 208 2.51 0.92 10.50
C GLU A 208 2.00 0.98 9.07
N TRP A 209 0.73 0.60 8.84
CA TRP A 209 0.05 0.77 7.57
C TRP A 209 -0.34 2.22 7.34
N ASN A 210 -1.03 2.83 8.30
CA ASN A 210 -1.42 4.24 8.22
C ASN A 210 -1.42 4.88 9.61
N ALA A 211 -0.65 5.97 9.77
CA ALA A 211 -0.47 6.65 11.04
C ALA A 211 -1.71 7.42 11.53
N ALA A 212 -2.71 7.67 10.67
CA ALA A 212 -3.92 8.40 11.06
C ALA A 212 -4.83 7.50 11.93
N LYS A 213 -5.11 7.92 13.16
CA LYS A 213 -5.92 7.13 14.12
C LYS A 213 -7.28 6.75 13.54
N VAL A 214 -7.96 7.66 12.88
CA VAL A 214 -9.28 7.41 12.27
C VAL A 214 -9.22 6.32 11.20
N TYR A 215 -8.11 6.23 10.47
CA TYR A 215 -7.87 5.19 9.47
C TYR A 215 -7.66 3.82 10.14
N GLN A 216 -6.89 3.77 11.23
CA GLN A 216 -6.67 2.54 12.01
C GLN A 216 -7.98 1.99 12.58
N GLN A 217 -8.79 2.86 13.18
CA GLN A 217 -10.12 2.51 13.70
C GLN A 217 -11.05 2.00 12.59
N ALA A 218 -11.00 2.62 11.42
CA ALA A 218 -11.81 2.20 10.26
C ALA A 218 -11.41 0.80 9.77
N ILE A 219 -10.11 0.50 9.62
CA ILE A 219 -9.62 -0.85 9.27
C ILE A 219 -10.11 -1.86 10.31
N ALA A 220 -9.89 -1.57 11.60
CA ALA A 220 -10.24 -2.49 12.69
C ALA A 220 -11.74 -2.80 12.71
N LEU A 221 -12.58 -1.76 12.60
CA LEU A 221 -14.04 -1.92 12.61
C LEU A 221 -14.55 -2.68 11.37
N MET A 222 -14.11 -2.28 10.18
CA MET A 222 -14.54 -2.95 8.94
C MET A 222 -14.02 -4.39 8.87
N GLY A 223 -12.77 -4.63 9.30
CA GLY A 223 -12.19 -5.97 9.36
C GLY A 223 -13.03 -6.91 10.22
N ALA A 224 -13.38 -6.50 11.44
CA ALA A 224 -14.23 -7.29 12.33
C ALA A 224 -15.61 -7.56 11.72
N ARG A 225 -16.22 -6.56 11.08
CA ARG A 225 -17.52 -6.72 10.40
C ARG A 225 -17.44 -7.65 9.19
N ILE A 226 -16.31 -7.77 8.52
CA ILE A 226 -16.11 -8.68 7.38
C ILE A 226 -15.91 -10.12 7.89
N ASP A 227 -15.19 -10.30 9.00
CA ASP A 227 -14.88 -11.63 9.55
C ASP A 227 -16.05 -12.27 10.31
N GLY A 228 -16.86 -11.48 11.00
CA GLY A 228 -18.02 -11.91 11.79
C GLY A 228 -19.33 -11.60 11.16
#